data_870c536d5635f07066ddc41b1906d626
#
_entry.id   870c536d5635f07066ddc41b1906d626
#
_cell.length_a   1.000
_cell.length_b   1.000
_cell.length_c   1.000
_cell.angle_alpha   90.00
_cell.angle_beta   90.00
_cell.angle_gamma   90.00
#
_symmetry.space_group_name_H-M   'P 1'
#
loop_
_entity.id
_entity.type
_entity.pdbx_description
1 polymer ?
#
loop_
_entity_poly.entity_id
_entity_poly.type
_entity_poly.pdbx_seq_one_letter_code
_entity_poly.pdbx_strand_id
1 'polypeptide(L)'
;MKKILLAIIFTNSLMSELVIEITQGTEDPFKVALVQFDGNIDISKELLQIIKGDLIRSGEFNVFDENNLLSVPRNESEIVFNDFRILNIDFLIMGKVIQDGMNISVEYQVYDIKKASKARASTVFGIPNKNRQLAHYVSDGIYEEITGIKGIASTKILYVTEDKIFNLVVADADGSNEQVLLKSSEPIISPSWSPDSKKVAYVSFETGMAKVFVQDIASGRREVAIENASQISSPAWSPDGKFLSLTMY
;
A
#
# COMPACT_ATOMS: atom_id res chain seq x y z
N MET A 1 67.86 34.50 14.52
CA MET A 1 66.93 33.39 14.90
C MET A 1 65.59 33.69 14.36
N LYS A 2 65.20 33.09 13.20
CA LYS A 2 63.86 33.24 12.59
C LYS A 2 62.95 32.14 13.15
N LYS A 3 61.88 32.51 13.85
CA LYS A 3 60.84 31.56 14.30
C LYS A 3 59.88 31.34 13.14
N ILE A 4 59.81 30.10 12.65
CA ILE A 4 58.79 29.64 11.68
C ILE A 4 57.57 29.23 12.49
N LEU A 5 56.43 29.94 12.23
CA LEU A 5 55.13 29.64 12.80
C LEU A 5 54.41 28.66 11.82
N LEU A 6 54.27 27.41 12.26
CA LEU A 6 53.56 26.38 11.49
C LEU A 6 52.05 26.50 11.79
N ALA A 7 51.31 27.02 10.84
CA ALA A 7 49.83 27.07 10.92
C ALA A 7 49.24 25.72 10.47
N ILE A 8 48.65 24.98 11.38
CA ILE A 8 47.90 23.75 11.06
C ILE A 8 46.50 24.19 10.69
N ILE A 9 46.15 24.07 9.39
CA ILE A 9 44.80 24.27 8.89
C ILE A 9 44.03 22.96 9.11
N PHE A 10 43.10 22.95 10.06
CA PHE A 10 42.07 21.90 10.18
C PHE A 10 41.01 22.12 9.12
N THR A 11 41.03 21.31 8.06
CA THR A 11 39.91 21.23 7.11
C THR A 11 38.83 20.35 7.75
N ASN A 12 37.76 20.96 8.30
CA ASN A 12 36.54 20.27 8.61
C ASN A 12 35.88 19.88 7.29
N SER A 13 35.97 18.60 6.94
CA SER A 13 35.10 18.03 5.87
C SER A 13 33.67 18.04 6.38
N LEU A 14 32.88 18.99 5.95
CA LEU A 14 31.41 18.94 6.06
C LEU A 14 30.94 17.78 5.21
N MET A 15 30.65 16.65 5.85
CA MET A 15 29.87 15.57 5.26
C MET A 15 28.45 16.12 5.08
N SER A 16 28.13 16.58 3.88
CA SER A 16 26.77 16.87 3.49
C SER A 16 26.04 15.54 3.33
N GLU A 17 25.21 15.20 4.28
CA GLU A 17 24.27 14.08 4.15
C GLU A 17 23.26 14.47 3.08
N LEU A 18 23.22 13.71 1.98
CA LEU A 18 22.24 13.92 0.91
C LEU A 18 20.87 13.42 1.42
N VAL A 19 20.07 14.32 1.96
CA VAL A 19 18.67 14.04 2.29
C VAL A 19 17.87 14.19 1.01
N ILE A 20 17.44 13.08 0.42
CA ILE A 20 16.46 13.08 -0.69
C ILE A 20 15.09 13.03 -0.04
N GLU A 21 14.44 14.18 0.07
CA GLU A 21 13.03 14.27 0.45
C GLU A 21 12.18 14.07 -0.81
N ILE A 22 11.57 12.88 -0.94
CA ILE A 22 10.62 12.61 -2.01
C ILE A 22 9.24 13.06 -1.52
N THR A 23 8.95 14.35 -1.65
CA THR A 23 7.61 14.91 -1.47
C THR A 23 6.93 14.95 -2.84
N GLN A 24 6.45 13.83 -3.34
CA GLN A 24 5.49 13.81 -4.45
C GLN A 24 4.09 13.50 -3.87
N GLY A 25 3.49 14.51 -3.22
CA GLY A 25 2.05 14.61 -3.12
C GLY A 25 1.54 15.49 -4.26
N THR A 26 0.31 15.29 -4.67
CA THR A 26 -0.38 16.19 -5.60
C THR A 26 -0.39 17.59 -5.01
N GLU A 27 -0.06 18.63 -5.80
CA GLU A 27 -0.04 20.03 -5.31
C GLU A 27 -1.39 20.46 -4.72
N ASP A 28 -2.50 19.85 -5.15
CA ASP A 28 -3.86 20.11 -4.64
C ASP A 28 -4.62 18.76 -4.48
N PRO A 29 -4.45 18.05 -3.37
CA PRO A 29 -5.11 16.76 -3.14
C PRO A 29 -6.63 16.93 -3.01
N PHE A 30 -7.40 15.95 -3.51
CA PHE A 30 -8.85 15.92 -3.38
C PHE A 30 -9.28 15.96 -1.92
N LYS A 31 -10.15 16.90 -1.57
CA LYS A 31 -10.69 17.05 -0.23
C LYS A 31 -11.93 16.19 -0.08
N VAL A 32 -11.84 15.20 0.79
CA VAL A 32 -12.87 14.16 0.94
C VAL A 32 -13.42 14.16 2.36
N ALA A 33 -14.74 14.21 2.50
CA ALA A 33 -15.42 13.90 3.74
C ALA A 33 -15.76 12.41 3.76
N LEU A 34 -15.28 11.72 4.79
CA LEU A 34 -15.57 10.30 5.04
C LEU A 34 -16.38 10.21 6.33
N VAL A 35 -17.70 9.94 6.23
CA VAL A 35 -18.58 9.85 7.37
C VAL A 35 -18.75 8.42 7.85
N GLN A 36 -19.16 8.27 9.14
CA GLN A 36 -19.41 6.96 9.76
C GLN A 36 -20.42 6.14 8.94
N PHE A 37 -20.04 4.92 8.54
CA PHE A 37 -20.96 4.01 7.85
C PHE A 37 -22.01 3.46 8.82
N ASP A 38 -23.24 3.34 8.34
CA ASP A 38 -24.33 2.73 9.07
C ASP A 38 -24.11 1.23 9.32
N GLY A 39 -24.85 0.64 10.25
CA GLY A 39 -24.85 -0.78 10.58
C GLY A 39 -23.99 -1.10 11.79
N ASN A 40 -23.18 -2.15 11.73
CA ASN A 40 -22.33 -2.54 12.87
C ASN A 40 -21.24 -1.49 13.14
N ILE A 41 -21.35 -0.80 14.28
CA ILE A 41 -20.49 0.35 14.64
C ILE A 41 -19.01 -0.05 14.75
N ASP A 42 -18.71 -1.20 15.35
CA ASP A 42 -17.31 -1.60 15.58
C ASP A 42 -16.63 -1.96 14.26
N ILE A 43 -17.31 -2.70 13.40
CA ILE A 43 -16.81 -3.02 12.06
C ILE A 43 -16.68 -1.75 11.22
N SER A 44 -17.68 -0.86 11.26
CA SER A 44 -17.64 0.39 10.53
C SER A 44 -16.43 1.26 10.94
N LYS A 45 -16.15 1.39 12.23
CA LYS A 45 -14.97 2.13 12.72
C LYS A 45 -13.66 1.52 12.24
N GLU A 46 -13.54 0.19 12.31
CA GLU A 46 -12.36 -0.53 11.80
C GLU A 46 -12.15 -0.27 10.31
N LEU A 47 -13.20 -0.44 9.49
CA LEU A 47 -13.14 -0.22 8.05
C LEU A 47 -12.77 1.22 7.72
N LEU A 48 -13.40 2.20 8.36
CA LEU A 48 -13.15 3.63 8.09
C LEU A 48 -11.75 4.06 8.46
N GLN A 49 -11.17 3.52 9.54
CA GLN A 49 -9.78 3.80 9.90
C GLN A 49 -8.81 3.32 8.81
N ILE A 50 -9.06 2.14 8.24
CA ILE A 50 -8.24 1.57 7.18
C ILE A 50 -8.44 2.36 5.88
N ILE A 51 -9.68 2.62 5.47
CA ILE A 51 -10.02 3.40 4.27
C ILE A 51 -9.36 4.79 4.34
N LYS A 52 -9.50 5.48 5.47
CA LYS A 52 -8.84 6.77 5.69
C LYS A 52 -7.32 6.67 5.53
N GLY A 53 -6.71 5.64 6.12
CA GLY A 53 -5.27 5.39 6.02
C GLY A 53 -4.82 5.14 4.59
N ASP A 54 -5.57 4.35 3.82
CA ASP A 54 -5.28 4.06 2.41
C ASP A 54 -5.35 5.32 1.55
N LEU A 55 -6.43 6.10 1.69
CA LEU A 55 -6.62 7.33 0.93
C LEU A 55 -5.51 8.35 1.23
N ILE A 56 -5.16 8.57 2.51
CA ILE A 56 -4.08 9.48 2.89
C ILE A 56 -2.73 8.99 2.37
N ARG A 57 -2.44 7.69 2.46
CA ARG A 57 -1.16 7.11 2.02
C ARG A 57 -0.94 7.25 0.52
N SER A 58 -2.01 7.29 -0.28
CA SER A 58 -1.89 7.50 -1.72
C SER A 58 -1.29 8.87 -2.09
N GLY A 59 -1.35 9.84 -1.18
CA GLY A 59 -0.93 11.23 -1.43
C GLY A 59 -1.92 12.06 -2.24
N GLU A 60 -2.99 11.45 -2.76
CA GLU A 60 -3.98 12.12 -3.63
C GLU A 60 -5.16 12.70 -2.84
N PHE A 61 -5.27 12.42 -1.52
CA PHE A 61 -6.45 12.80 -0.74
C PHE A 61 -6.09 13.49 0.58
N ASN A 62 -6.87 14.52 0.89
CA ASN A 62 -6.98 15.12 2.21
C ASN A 62 -8.34 14.72 2.80
N VAL A 63 -8.33 13.87 3.83
CA VAL A 63 -9.55 13.29 4.41
C VAL A 63 -9.97 14.08 5.65
N PHE A 64 -11.17 14.66 5.60
CA PHE A 64 -11.75 15.42 6.69
C PHE A 64 -12.41 14.49 7.71
N ASP A 65 -12.15 14.75 8.99
CA ASP A 65 -12.80 14.07 10.12
C ASP A 65 -14.24 14.59 10.31
N GLU A 66 -15.17 13.70 10.74
CA GLU A 66 -16.56 14.07 11.02
C GLU A 66 -16.69 15.26 11.97
N ASN A 67 -15.81 15.37 12.97
CA ASN A 67 -15.84 16.46 13.96
C ASN A 67 -15.59 17.85 13.34
N ASN A 68 -15.06 17.91 12.14
CA ASN A 68 -14.77 19.14 11.41
C ASN A 68 -15.82 19.44 10.33
N LEU A 69 -16.88 18.64 10.23
CA LEU A 69 -17.96 18.82 9.28
C LEU A 69 -19.09 19.67 9.89
N LEU A 70 -19.78 20.45 9.05
CA LEU A 70 -20.93 21.25 9.47
C LEU A 70 -22.19 20.40 9.61
N SER A 71 -22.28 19.32 8.81
CA SER A 71 -23.35 18.30 8.88
C SER A 71 -22.78 16.91 8.62
N VAL A 72 -23.38 15.90 9.23
CA VAL A 72 -22.99 14.49 9.12
C VAL A 72 -24.21 13.69 8.66
N PRO A 73 -24.48 13.63 7.35
CA PRO A 73 -25.62 12.91 6.82
C PRO A 73 -25.45 11.39 6.98
N ARG A 74 -26.57 10.72 7.28
CA ARG A 74 -26.63 9.24 7.37
C ARG A 74 -27.27 8.60 6.14
N ASN A 75 -28.04 9.38 5.38
CA ASN A 75 -28.66 8.95 4.13
C ASN A 75 -28.68 10.10 3.10
N GLU A 76 -28.97 9.76 1.85
CA GLU A 76 -28.91 10.71 0.75
C GLU A 76 -29.82 11.95 0.93
N SER A 77 -30.98 11.79 1.56
CA SER A 77 -31.93 12.90 1.77
C SER A 77 -31.47 13.93 2.80
N GLU A 78 -30.49 13.58 3.61
CA GLU A 78 -29.89 14.48 4.63
C GLU A 78 -28.70 15.28 4.10
N ILE A 79 -28.27 15.06 2.85
CA ILE A 79 -27.10 15.74 2.30
C ILE A 79 -27.40 17.20 2.03
N VAL A 80 -26.78 18.08 2.81
CA VAL A 80 -26.78 19.53 2.57
C VAL A 80 -25.49 19.89 1.83
N PHE A 81 -25.50 19.82 0.51
CA PHE A 81 -24.30 20.05 -0.33
C PHE A 81 -23.58 21.36 -0.04
N ASN A 82 -24.32 22.41 0.40
CA ASN A 82 -23.74 23.70 0.72
C ASN A 82 -22.79 23.65 1.91
N ASP A 83 -23.05 22.81 2.89
CA ASP A 83 -22.21 22.67 4.09
C ASP A 83 -20.80 22.15 3.71
N PHE A 84 -20.75 21.24 2.75
CA PHE A 84 -19.47 20.70 2.22
C PHE A 84 -18.77 21.69 1.30
N ARG A 85 -19.52 22.49 0.52
CA ARG A 85 -18.95 23.56 -0.33
C ARG A 85 -18.25 24.64 0.49
N ILE A 86 -18.84 25.05 1.61
CA ILE A 86 -18.24 26.03 2.55
C ILE A 86 -16.88 25.56 3.04
N LEU A 87 -16.71 24.25 3.26
CA LEU A 87 -15.47 23.64 3.70
C LEU A 87 -14.51 23.32 2.53
N ASN A 88 -14.87 23.66 1.28
CA ASN A 88 -14.15 23.30 0.05
C ASN A 88 -13.91 21.79 -0.08
N ILE A 89 -14.84 20.96 0.35
CA ILE A 89 -14.82 19.52 0.15
C ILE A 89 -15.24 19.20 -1.27
N ASP A 90 -14.51 18.33 -1.95
CA ASP A 90 -14.78 17.92 -3.33
C ASP A 90 -15.74 16.73 -3.37
N PHE A 91 -15.56 15.75 -2.48
CA PHE A 91 -16.36 14.52 -2.45
C PHE A 91 -16.81 14.16 -1.03
N LEU A 92 -18.01 13.63 -0.93
CA LEU A 92 -18.55 13.02 0.28
C LEU A 92 -18.67 11.51 0.05
N ILE A 93 -18.17 10.72 1.00
CA ILE A 93 -18.26 9.26 1.01
C ILE A 93 -19.14 8.85 2.17
N MET A 94 -20.17 8.08 1.85
CA MET A 94 -21.13 7.50 2.79
C MET A 94 -21.24 6.01 2.53
N GLY A 95 -21.69 5.25 3.52
CA GLY A 95 -21.86 3.81 3.33
C GLY A 95 -22.63 3.13 4.43
N LYS A 96 -22.79 1.82 4.25
CA LYS A 96 -23.47 0.94 5.19
C LYS A 96 -22.76 -0.42 5.24
N VAL A 97 -22.52 -0.90 6.44
CA VAL A 97 -22.02 -2.26 6.70
C VAL A 97 -23.23 -3.17 6.87
N ILE A 98 -23.34 -4.19 6.03
CA ILE A 98 -24.38 -5.19 6.08
C ILE A 98 -23.74 -6.51 6.52
N GLN A 99 -24.27 -7.08 7.58
CA GLN A 99 -23.83 -8.38 8.10
C GLN A 99 -25.03 -9.33 8.12
N ASP A 100 -24.90 -10.46 7.42
CA ASP A 100 -25.87 -11.53 7.40
C ASP A 100 -25.17 -12.86 7.76
N GLY A 101 -25.32 -13.25 9.01
CA GLY A 101 -24.61 -14.38 9.57
C GLY A 101 -23.09 -14.17 9.51
N MET A 102 -22.39 -15.03 8.75
CA MET A 102 -20.94 -14.91 8.51
C MET A 102 -20.59 -14.02 7.33
N ASN A 103 -21.56 -13.67 6.49
CA ASN A 103 -21.30 -12.82 5.34
C ASN A 103 -21.27 -11.35 5.75
N ILE A 104 -20.36 -10.60 5.14
CA ILE A 104 -20.22 -9.17 5.35
C ILE A 104 -20.12 -8.48 3.99
N SER A 105 -20.79 -7.34 3.84
CA SER A 105 -20.63 -6.47 2.68
C SER A 105 -20.67 -5.01 3.09
N VAL A 106 -20.10 -4.17 2.25
CA VAL A 106 -20.15 -2.71 2.38
C VAL A 106 -20.82 -2.15 1.15
N GLU A 107 -21.94 -1.49 1.33
CA GLU A 107 -22.51 -0.58 0.34
C GLU A 107 -21.92 0.80 0.59
N TYR A 108 -21.34 1.42 -0.44
CA TYR A 108 -20.82 2.78 -0.32
C TYR A 108 -21.25 3.63 -1.52
N GLN A 109 -21.34 4.94 -1.27
CA GLN A 109 -21.66 5.94 -2.29
C GLN A 109 -20.62 7.06 -2.23
N VAL A 110 -20.25 7.56 -3.40
CA VAL A 110 -19.42 8.74 -3.59
C VAL A 110 -20.28 9.85 -4.21
N TYR A 111 -20.33 11.01 -3.58
CA TYR A 111 -21.07 12.18 -4.06
C TYR A 111 -20.08 13.26 -4.49
N ASP A 112 -20.22 13.76 -5.71
CA ASP A 112 -19.51 14.93 -6.20
C ASP A 112 -20.22 16.19 -5.67
N ILE A 113 -19.55 16.92 -4.79
CA ILE A 113 -20.11 18.08 -4.11
C ILE A 113 -20.32 19.26 -5.06
N LYS A 114 -19.44 19.44 -6.04
CA LYS A 114 -19.55 20.51 -7.04
C LYS A 114 -20.76 20.28 -7.94
N LYS A 115 -20.95 19.04 -8.42
CA LYS A 115 -22.10 18.66 -9.26
C LYS A 115 -23.40 18.43 -8.47
N ALA A 116 -23.33 18.36 -7.14
CA ALA A 116 -24.44 18.00 -6.25
C ALA A 116 -25.16 16.70 -6.69
N SER A 117 -24.36 15.69 -7.03
CA SER A 117 -24.89 14.42 -7.56
C SER A 117 -24.05 13.23 -7.05
N LYS A 118 -24.71 12.07 -7.05
CA LYS A 118 -24.05 10.79 -6.79
C LYS A 118 -23.17 10.43 -7.99
N ALA A 119 -21.86 10.28 -7.76
CA ALA A 119 -20.91 9.83 -8.76
C ALA A 119 -20.86 8.30 -8.85
N ARG A 120 -20.88 7.62 -7.69
CA ARG A 120 -20.84 6.15 -7.62
C ARG A 120 -21.72 5.60 -6.52
N ALA A 121 -22.31 4.43 -6.78
CA ALA A 121 -22.82 3.53 -5.75
C ALA A 121 -22.30 2.12 -6.06
N SER A 122 -21.73 1.46 -5.06
CA SER A 122 -21.14 0.14 -5.24
C SER A 122 -21.30 -0.70 -3.97
N THR A 123 -21.30 -2.03 -4.16
CA THR A 123 -21.30 -3.00 -3.06
C THR A 123 -20.06 -3.87 -3.18
N VAL A 124 -19.32 -3.98 -2.09
CA VAL A 124 -18.15 -4.87 -1.98
C VAL A 124 -18.49 -5.98 -0.99
N PHE A 125 -18.31 -7.22 -1.43
CA PHE A 125 -18.53 -8.40 -0.60
C PHE A 125 -17.22 -8.81 0.06
N GLY A 126 -17.27 -9.01 1.37
CA GLY A 126 -16.13 -9.42 2.17
C GLY A 126 -16.07 -10.93 2.38
N ILE A 127 -14.89 -11.40 2.75
CA ILE A 127 -14.66 -12.74 3.24
C ILE A 127 -14.75 -12.70 4.78
N PRO A 128 -15.39 -13.67 5.43
CA PRO A 128 -15.47 -13.72 6.90
C PRO A 128 -14.10 -13.53 7.56
N ASN A 129 -14.06 -12.70 8.61
CA ASN A 129 -12.84 -12.36 9.36
C ASN A 129 -11.72 -11.67 8.56
N LYS A 130 -12.05 -11.09 7.41
CA LYS A 130 -11.11 -10.32 6.57
C LYS A 130 -11.59 -8.89 6.33
N ASN A 131 -12.00 -8.21 7.39
CA ASN A 131 -12.49 -6.83 7.33
C ASN A 131 -11.49 -5.89 6.70
N ARG A 132 -10.18 -6.09 7.00
CA ARG A 132 -9.11 -5.29 6.42
C ARG A 132 -9.08 -5.38 4.90
N GLN A 133 -9.15 -6.58 4.35
CA GLN A 133 -9.20 -6.77 2.90
C GLN A 133 -10.43 -6.11 2.27
N LEU A 134 -11.60 -6.20 2.95
CA LEU A 134 -12.83 -5.54 2.54
C LEU A 134 -12.65 -4.01 2.48
N ALA A 135 -12.01 -3.42 3.51
CA ALA A 135 -11.70 -1.99 3.54
C ALA A 135 -10.81 -1.57 2.37
N HIS A 136 -9.74 -2.31 2.07
CA HIS A 136 -8.85 -2.04 0.94
C HIS A 136 -9.58 -2.08 -0.41
N TYR A 137 -10.52 -3.02 -0.61
CA TYR A 137 -11.34 -3.06 -1.83
C TYR A 137 -12.27 -1.85 -1.94
N VAL A 138 -12.84 -1.38 -0.83
CA VAL A 138 -13.63 -0.13 -0.80
C VAL A 138 -12.73 1.06 -1.12
N SER A 139 -11.55 1.13 -0.54
CA SER A 139 -10.54 2.17 -0.80
C SER A 139 -10.18 2.24 -2.29
N ASP A 140 -9.92 1.09 -2.91
CA ASP A 140 -9.60 1.00 -4.34
C ASP A 140 -10.74 1.52 -5.21
N GLY A 141 -11.98 1.17 -4.88
CA GLY A 141 -13.15 1.64 -5.61
C GLY A 141 -13.40 3.13 -5.47
N ILE A 142 -13.14 3.72 -4.30
CA ILE A 142 -13.22 5.16 -4.06
C ILE A 142 -12.11 5.87 -4.83
N TYR A 143 -10.88 5.37 -4.74
CA TYR A 143 -9.72 5.91 -5.44
C TYR A 143 -9.96 5.96 -6.96
N GLU A 144 -10.40 4.84 -7.54
CA GLU A 144 -10.66 4.72 -8.98
C GLU A 144 -11.77 5.68 -9.44
N GLU A 145 -12.85 5.82 -8.66
CA GLU A 145 -13.95 6.73 -9.02
C GLU A 145 -13.49 8.19 -9.08
N ILE A 146 -12.67 8.61 -8.13
CA ILE A 146 -12.29 10.02 -8.01
C ILE A 146 -11.12 10.37 -8.94
N THR A 147 -10.14 9.49 -9.09
CA THR A 147 -8.91 9.76 -9.85
C THR A 147 -8.97 9.24 -11.29
N GLY A 148 -9.86 8.29 -11.59
CA GLY A 148 -9.89 7.56 -12.87
C GLY A 148 -8.77 6.52 -13.00
N ILE A 149 -7.98 6.30 -11.95
CA ILE A 149 -6.85 5.36 -11.92
C ILE A 149 -7.20 4.21 -10.99
N LYS A 150 -6.85 2.98 -11.38
CA LYS A 150 -7.10 1.80 -10.54
C LYS A 150 -6.36 1.92 -9.21
N GLY A 151 -7.07 1.70 -8.08
CA GLY A 151 -6.49 1.66 -6.76
C GLY A 151 -5.55 0.47 -6.55
N ILE A 152 -4.64 0.60 -5.59
CA ILE A 152 -3.63 -0.41 -5.24
C ILE A 152 -3.66 -0.82 -3.76
N ALA A 153 -4.60 -0.31 -2.97
CA ALA A 153 -4.67 -0.60 -1.53
C ALA A 153 -4.86 -2.09 -1.23
N SER A 154 -5.60 -2.81 -2.08
CA SER A 154 -5.84 -4.26 -1.96
C SER A 154 -4.68 -5.13 -2.46
N THR A 155 -3.58 -4.52 -2.92
CA THR A 155 -2.40 -5.27 -3.39
C THR A 155 -1.50 -5.70 -2.24
N LYS A 156 -0.43 -6.44 -2.57
CA LYS A 156 0.58 -6.85 -1.59
C LYS A 156 1.95 -6.35 -2.02
N ILE A 157 2.81 -6.12 -1.02
CA ILE A 157 4.22 -5.81 -1.21
C ILE A 157 5.08 -7.03 -0.89
N LEU A 158 6.19 -7.14 -1.59
CA LEU A 158 7.21 -8.18 -1.39
C LEU A 158 8.54 -7.46 -1.16
N TYR A 159 9.20 -7.74 -0.06
CA TYR A 159 10.44 -7.06 0.30
C TYR A 159 11.36 -7.96 1.14
N VAL A 160 12.59 -7.54 1.29
CA VAL A 160 13.57 -8.18 2.17
C VAL A 160 13.89 -7.23 3.31
N THR A 161 13.87 -7.74 4.53
CA THR A 161 14.42 -7.05 5.69
C THR A 161 15.72 -7.69 6.11
N GLU A 162 16.64 -6.87 6.61
CA GLU A 162 17.91 -7.29 7.21
C GLU A 162 18.02 -6.66 8.60
N ASP A 163 18.23 -7.49 9.61
CA ASP A 163 18.65 -7.11 10.95
C ASP A 163 19.84 -8.02 11.33
N LYS A 164 19.60 -9.10 12.04
CA LYS A 164 20.60 -10.16 12.30
C LYS A 164 20.58 -11.26 11.24
N ILE A 165 19.46 -11.40 10.60
CA ILE A 165 19.17 -12.35 9.50
C ILE A 165 18.36 -11.66 8.42
N PHE A 166 18.40 -12.22 7.22
CA PHE A 166 17.56 -11.78 6.12
C PHE A 166 16.20 -12.46 6.19
N ASN A 167 15.13 -11.69 6.01
CA ASN A 167 13.77 -12.21 5.90
C ASN A 167 13.17 -11.77 4.56
N LEU A 168 12.68 -12.72 3.79
CA LEU A 168 11.80 -12.46 2.65
C LEU A 168 10.36 -12.37 3.17
N VAL A 169 9.72 -11.23 2.96
CA VAL A 169 8.43 -10.90 3.58
C VAL A 169 7.42 -10.49 2.52
N VAL A 170 6.18 -10.94 2.70
CA VAL A 170 4.99 -10.44 2.00
C VAL A 170 4.09 -9.76 3.01
N ALA A 171 3.56 -8.59 2.66
CA ALA A 171 2.59 -7.87 3.48
C ALA A 171 1.49 -7.26 2.61
N ASP A 172 0.43 -6.75 3.24
CA ASP A 172 -0.53 -5.88 2.57
C ASP A 172 0.16 -4.56 2.15
N ALA A 173 -0.40 -3.82 1.20
CA ALA A 173 0.19 -2.58 0.68
C ALA A 173 0.46 -1.52 1.76
N ASP A 174 -0.24 -1.62 2.88
CA ASP A 174 -0.09 -0.74 4.05
C ASP A 174 0.93 -1.24 5.08
N GLY A 175 1.63 -2.35 4.79
CA GLY A 175 2.60 -2.98 5.67
C GLY A 175 2.00 -3.92 6.72
N SER A 176 0.68 -4.08 6.75
CA SER A 176 0.03 -5.00 7.71
C SER A 176 0.06 -6.45 7.22
N ASN A 177 -0.32 -7.39 8.11
CA ASN A 177 -0.41 -8.82 7.81
C ASN A 177 0.90 -9.40 7.23
N GLU A 178 2.03 -9.01 7.79
CA GLU A 178 3.34 -9.54 7.39
C GLU A 178 3.40 -11.06 7.51
N GLN A 179 3.86 -11.70 6.44
CA GLN A 179 4.15 -13.12 6.38
C GLN A 179 5.59 -13.32 5.96
N VAL A 180 6.40 -13.90 6.83
CA VAL A 180 7.77 -14.28 6.50
C VAL A 180 7.76 -15.56 5.67
N LEU A 181 8.18 -15.47 4.42
CA LEU A 181 8.27 -16.60 3.49
C LEU A 181 9.55 -17.40 3.65
N LEU A 182 10.67 -16.71 3.97
CA LEU A 182 11.99 -17.32 4.15
C LEU A 182 12.79 -16.54 5.19
N LYS A 183 13.53 -17.25 6.03
CA LYS A 183 14.58 -16.71 6.90
C LYS A 183 15.92 -17.30 6.49
N SER A 184 16.96 -16.47 6.37
CA SER A 184 18.31 -16.88 5.98
C SER A 184 19.37 -16.11 6.75
N SER A 185 20.47 -16.78 7.12
CA SER A 185 21.68 -16.12 7.60
C SER A 185 22.45 -15.43 6.48
N GLU A 186 22.22 -15.87 5.25
CA GLU A 186 22.89 -15.37 4.05
C GLU A 186 21.94 -14.43 3.27
N PRO A 187 22.46 -13.54 2.43
CA PRO A 187 21.67 -12.58 1.69
C PRO A 187 20.54 -13.19 0.85
N ILE A 188 19.42 -12.49 0.83
CA ILE A 188 18.30 -12.69 -0.10
C ILE A 188 18.17 -11.38 -0.87
N ILE A 189 18.17 -11.43 -2.20
CA ILE A 189 18.10 -10.23 -3.04
C ILE A 189 17.14 -10.37 -4.21
N SER A 190 16.74 -9.24 -4.77
CA SER A 190 15.96 -9.13 -6.01
C SER A 190 14.66 -9.96 -6.01
N PRO A 191 13.81 -9.86 -5.00
CA PRO A 191 12.53 -10.58 -5.03
C PRO A 191 11.61 -10.03 -6.12
N SER A 192 10.86 -10.91 -6.80
CA SER A 192 9.98 -10.59 -7.92
C SER A 192 8.72 -11.42 -7.88
N TRP A 193 7.55 -10.77 -8.04
CA TRP A 193 6.25 -11.42 -8.12
C TRP A 193 6.01 -12.09 -9.47
N SER A 194 5.41 -13.28 -9.45
CA SER A 194 4.80 -13.82 -10.66
C SER A 194 3.57 -12.99 -11.06
N PRO A 195 3.22 -12.92 -12.37
CA PRO A 195 2.09 -12.10 -12.84
C PRO A 195 0.74 -12.48 -12.22
N ASP A 196 0.57 -13.74 -11.82
CA ASP A 196 -0.64 -14.24 -11.15
C ASP A 196 -0.62 -14.06 -9.63
N SER A 197 0.44 -13.45 -9.09
CA SER A 197 0.65 -13.19 -7.66
C SER A 197 0.65 -14.45 -6.77
N LYS A 198 0.87 -15.66 -7.34
CA LYS A 198 0.90 -16.91 -6.58
C LYS A 198 2.29 -17.34 -6.20
N LYS A 199 3.30 -16.91 -6.94
CA LYS A 199 4.69 -17.26 -6.72
C LYS A 199 5.57 -16.05 -6.61
N VAL A 200 6.73 -16.24 -6.01
CA VAL A 200 7.82 -15.26 -5.94
C VAL A 200 9.10 -15.93 -6.45
N ALA A 201 9.89 -15.18 -7.21
CA ALA A 201 11.25 -15.54 -7.55
C ALA A 201 12.22 -14.64 -6.78
N TYR A 202 13.33 -15.15 -6.33
CA TYR A 202 14.37 -14.41 -5.62
C TYR A 202 15.73 -15.10 -5.73
N VAL A 203 16.78 -14.35 -5.51
CA VAL A 203 18.14 -14.90 -5.38
C VAL A 203 18.45 -15.11 -3.90
N SER A 204 18.95 -16.30 -3.55
CA SER A 204 19.43 -16.61 -2.20
C SER A 204 20.84 -17.16 -2.22
N PHE A 205 21.64 -16.78 -1.22
CA PHE A 205 23.01 -17.25 -1.00
C PHE A 205 23.09 -18.33 0.09
N GLU A 206 21.97 -18.88 0.55
CA GLU A 206 21.89 -19.86 1.67
C GLU A 206 22.78 -21.10 1.50
N THR A 207 23.20 -21.42 0.28
CA THR A 207 24.10 -22.56 -0.02
C THR A 207 25.53 -22.14 -0.29
N GLY A 208 25.90 -20.88 0.03
CA GLY A 208 27.24 -20.31 -0.21
C GLY A 208 27.46 -19.77 -1.63
N MET A 209 26.55 -20.05 -2.57
CA MET A 209 26.55 -19.51 -3.93
C MET A 209 25.17 -19.01 -4.30
N ALA A 210 25.12 -18.00 -5.18
CA ALA A 210 23.87 -17.45 -5.67
C ALA A 210 23.04 -18.51 -6.42
N LYS A 211 21.79 -18.71 -6.00
CA LYS A 211 20.80 -19.52 -6.70
C LYS A 211 19.50 -18.76 -6.85
N VAL A 212 18.81 -18.97 -7.96
CA VAL A 212 17.45 -18.46 -8.14
C VAL A 212 16.46 -19.51 -7.66
N PHE A 213 15.62 -19.10 -6.71
CA PHE A 213 14.52 -19.90 -6.21
C PHE A 213 13.18 -19.36 -6.73
N VAL A 214 12.26 -20.27 -6.97
CA VAL A 214 10.83 -19.98 -7.16
C VAL A 214 10.07 -20.62 -6.01
N GLN A 215 9.27 -19.81 -5.31
CA GLN A 215 8.51 -20.23 -4.15
C GLN A 215 7.01 -19.95 -4.35
N ASP A 216 6.18 -20.96 -4.09
CA ASP A 216 4.74 -20.84 -4.03
C ASP A 216 4.34 -20.26 -2.66
N ILE A 217 3.55 -19.17 -2.67
CA ILE A 217 3.23 -18.42 -1.44
C ILE A 217 2.28 -19.20 -0.54
N ALA A 218 1.30 -19.89 -1.12
CA ALA A 218 0.26 -20.56 -0.35
C ALA A 218 0.79 -21.81 0.35
N SER A 219 1.61 -22.60 -0.34
CA SER A 219 2.17 -23.86 0.19
C SER A 219 3.53 -23.69 0.85
N GLY A 220 4.24 -22.59 0.60
CA GLY A 220 5.63 -22.38 1.01
C GLY A 220 6.64 -23.25 0.26
N ARG A 221 6.18 -24.12 -0.69
CA ARG A 221 7.04 -24.99 -1.47
C ARG A 221 7.90 -24.17 -2.40
N ARG A 222 9.21 -24.44 -2.39
CA ARG A 222 10.19 -23.77 -3.23
C ARG A 222 11.03 -24.76 -4.02
N GLU A 223 11.50 -24.33 -5.17
CA GLU A 223 12.36 -25.09 -6.06
C GLU A 223 13.48 -24.20 -6.59
N VAL A 224 14.62 -24.80 -6.86
CA VAL A 224 15.75 -24.13 -7.50
C VAL A 224 15.46 -24.04 -8.98
N ALA A 225 15.32 -22.81 -9.49
CA ALA A 225 15.14 -22.58 -10.92
C ALA A 225 16.48 -22.58 -11.68
N ILE A 226 17.52 -21.98 -11.06
CA ILE A 226 18.87 -21.90 -11.64
C ILE A 226 19.93 -21.97 -10.54
N GLU A 227 20.98 -22.79 -10.73
CA GLU A 227 22.04 -22.99 -9.74
C GLU A 227 23.48 -22.90 -10.25
N ASN A 228 23.73 -22.83 -11.54
CA ASN A 228 25.08 -23.01 -12.09
C ASN A 228 25.69 -21.76 -12.73
N ALA A 229 25.43 -20.57 -12.18
CA ALA A 229 26.07 -19.35 -12.66
C ALA A 229 26.91 -18.69 -11.55
N SER A 230 28.04 -18.08 -11.94
CA SER A 230 28.96 -17.46 -10.99
C SER A 230 28.39 -16.22 -10.29
N GLN A 231 27.56 -15.44 -11.01
CA GLN A 231 26.82 -14.31 -10.47
C GLN A 231 25.46 -14.24 -11.16
N ILE A 232 24.39 -14.26 -10.37
CA ILE A 232 23.00 -14.20 -10.84
C ILE A 232 22.30 -13.07 -10.11
N SER A 233 21.51 -12.28 -10.82
CA SER A 233 20.69 -11.24 -10.23
C SER A 233 19.41 -10.97 -11.01
N SER A 234 18.50 -10.23 -10.39
CA SER A 234 17.33 -9.58 -11.00
C SER A 234 16.42 -10.53 -11.79
N PRO A 235 15.91 -11.61 -11.16
CA PRO A 235 14.90 -12.44 -11.81
C PRO A 235 13.65 -11.61 -12.11
N ALA A 236 13.17 -11.69 -13.35
CA ALA A 236 11.95 -11.05 -13.81
C ALA A 236 11.09 -12.03 -14.58
N TRP A 237 9.80 -12.05 -14.28
CA TRP A 237 8.83 -12.92 -14.93
C TRP A 237 8.38 -12.39 -16.29
N SER A 238 8.18 -13.30 -17.24
CA SER A 238 7.43 -12.96 -18.44
C SER A 238 5.97 -12.66 -18.11
N PRO A 239 5.26 -11.82 -18.91
CA PRO A 239 3.86 -11.46 -18.63
C PRO A 239 2.90 -12.65 -18.54
N ASP A 240 3.21 -13.76 -19.21
CA ASP A 240 2.42 -15.00 -19.16
C ASP A 240 2.83 -15.95 -18.02
N GLY A 241 3.84 -15.58 -17.21
CA GLY A 241 4.33 -16.35 -16.06
C GLY A 241 5.08 -17.63 -16.40
N LYS A 242 5.42 -17.88 -17.67
CA LYS A 242 6.05 -19.13 -18.09
C LYS A 242 7.56 -19.11 -18.04
N PHE A 243 8.17 -17.94 -18.15
CA PHE A 243 9.61 -17.76 -18.22
C PHE A 243 10.11 -16.80 -17.15
N LEU A 244 11.35 -16.99 -16.74
CA LEU A 244 12.14 -16.05 -15.96
C LEU A 244 13.31 -15.58 -16.81
N SER A 245 13.47 -14.25 -16.93
CA SER A 245 14.71 -13.63 -17.38
C SER A 245 15.56 -13.27 -16.17
N LEU A 246 16.87 -13.27 -16.32
CA LEU A 246 17.82 -12.90 -15.28
C LEU A 246 19.10 -12.36 -15.88
N THR A 247 19.87 -11.66 -15.07
CA THR A 247 21.20 -11.18 -15.43
C THR A 247 22.25 -12.16 -14.90
N MET A 248 23.18 -12.56 -15.75
CA MET A 248 24.33 -13.41 -15.39
C MET A 248 25.63 -12.70 -15.80
N TYR A 249 26.64 -12.78 -14.94
CA TYR A 249 27.98 -12.21 -15.16
C TYR A 249 29.05 -13.30 -15.09
#